data_b9f6553c1c33cccdf5c7b75d50a12a9e
#
_entry.id   b9f6553c1c33cccdf5c7b75d50a12a9e
#
_cell.length_a   1.000
_cell.length_b   1.000
_cell.length_c   1.000
_cell.angle_alpha   90.00
_cell.angle_beta   90.00
_cell.angle_gamma   90.00
#
_symmetry.space_group_name_H-M   'P 1'
#
loop_
_entity.id
_entity.type
_entity.pdbx_description
1 polymer ?
#
loop_
_entity_poly.entity_id
_entity_poly.type
_entity_poly.pdbx_seq_one_letter_code
_entity_poly.pdbx_strand_id
1 'polypeptide(L)'
;TMAKNGNGRAANTKTVNLALQGGGSHGAFTWGVLDALLEDGRVRFEGASGTSAGAMNAVVMAHALARARANGQRGQAVNEAARAALARFWDGVGVLGSFMSGLPLPAAQAVGSWFAQWLSPYQANPFGLNPLRDLIKREVDFDLLAQQRYLKVFVAATNVRTGRGEIFSGARVSADAVMASACLPAMFQAVQIEGEYYWDGGYSGNPAIYPLIYETRSADVILVQINPVEAPYVPGVGAADIMERVNEITFNAPLLAEIRAIEFVSRLLAEGKLDRTRYKDVLLHRVDGGAALAQFGATSKARADPAFLRRLFTLGRGAGQDWLAEHFNDIGVCSSVEKVPHTRA
;
A
#
# COMPACT_ATOMS: atom_id res chain seq x y z
N THR A 1 -3.40 -26.22 48.32
CA THR A 1 -3.02 -25.11 47.40
C THR A 1 -2.83 -25.66 46.00
N MET A 2 -3.88 -25.60 45.21
CA MET A 2 -3.86 -26.08 43.81
C MET A 2 -3.43 -24.94 42.89
N ALA A 3 -2.31 -25.13 42.20
CA ALA A 3 -1.86 -24.22 41.12
C ALA A 3 -2.78 -24.39 39.91
N LYS A 4 -3.47 -23.33 39.53
CA LYS A 4 -4.21 -23.28 38.27
C LYS A 4 -3.21 -23.20 37.12
N ASN A 5 -3.04 -24.30 36.40
CA ASN A 5 -2.40 -24.31 35.06
C ASN A 5 -3.27 -23.53 34.12
N GLY A 6 -2.83 -22.33 33.76
CA GLY A 6 -3.37 -21.56 32.66
C GLY A 6 -2.92 -22.15 31.32
N ASN A 7 -3.68 -23.10 30.79
CA ASN A 7 -3.55 -23.54 29.38
C ASN A 7 -4.07 -22.42 28.50
N GLY A 8 -3.20 -21.44 28.18
CA GLY A 8 -3.45 -20.51 27.11
C GLY A 8 -3.51 -21.30 25.80
N ARG A 9 -4.71 -21.50 25.26
CA ARG A 9 -4.88 -21.94 23.86
C ARG A 9 -3.96 -21.09 23.02
N ALA A 10 -2.98 -21.72 22.35
CA ALA A 10 -2.21 -21.07 21.32
C ALA A 10 -3.22 -20.42 20.35
N ALA A 11 -3.24 -19.10 20.27
CA ALA A 11 -4.13 -18.41 19.37
C ALA A 11 -3.90 -18.98 17.96
N ASN A 12 -4.97 -19.38 17.28
CA ASN A 12 -4.92 -19.94 15.94
C ASN A 12 -4.37 -18.86 14.97
N THR A 13 -3.05 -18.82 14.83
CA THR A 13 -2.36 -17.80 14.05
C THR A 13 -2.32 -18.22 12.60
N LYS A 14 -2.80 -17.36 11.71
CA LYS A 14 -2.80 -17.58 10.25
C LYS A 14 -1.77 -16.69 9.57
N THR A 15 -1.09 -17.21 8.56
CA THR A 15 -0.06 -16.50 7.81
C THR A 15 -0.62 -16.04 6.47
N VAL A 16 -0.46 -14.75 6.18
CA VAL A 16 -0.93 -14.13 4.93
C VAL A 16 0.14 -13.24 4.32
N ASN A 17 -0.10 -12.81 3.09
CA ASN A 17 0.61 -11.73 2.43
C ASN A 17 -0.25 -10.46 2.41
N LEU A 18 0.40 -9.31 2.34
CA LEU A 18 -0.24 -8.00 2.21
C LEU A 18 0.02 -7.42 0.82
N ALA A 19 -1.02 -6.93 0.18
CA ALA A 19 -0.96 -6.19 -1.07
C ALA A 19 -1.56 -4.80 -0.82
N LEU A 20 -0.69 -3.76 -0.76
CA LEU A 20 -1.04 -2.44 -0.24
C LEU A 20 -1.06 -1.42 -1.38
N GLN A 21 -2.25 -0.94 -1.72
CA GLN A 21 -2.44 0.06 -2.79
C GLN A 21 -1.80 1.41 -2.45
N GLY A 22 -1.29 2.09 -3.48
CA GLY A 22 -0.91 3.49 -3.45
C GLY A 22 -2.11 4.41 -3.69
N GLY A 23 -2.01 5.62 -3.18
CA GLY A 23 -3.07 6.64 -3.33
C GLY A 23 -2.87 7.85 -2.42
N GLY A 24 -1.63 8.31 -2.26
CA GLY A 24 -1.30 9.50 -1.49
C GLY A 24 -1.79 9.43 -0.04
N SER A 25 -2.43 10.47 0.44
CA SER A 25 -2.95 10.58 1.81
C SER A 25 -3.95 9.48 2.18
N HIS A 26 -4.63 8.87 1.20
CA HIS A 26 -5.50 7.73 1.44
C HIS A 26 -4.75 6.50 1.99
N GLY A 27 -3.42 6.45 1.88
CA GLY A 27 -2.59 5.49 2.59
C GLY A 27 -2.75 5.51 4.12
N ALA A 28 -3.31 6.57 4.71
CA ALA A 28 -3.69 6.60 6.11
C ALA A 28 -4.87 5.66 6.44
N PHE A 29 -5.74 5.35 5.47
CA PHE A 29 -6.71 4.27 5.59
C PHE A 29 -5.99 2.91 5.73
N THR A 30 -4.99 2.65 4.90
CA THR A 30 -4.15 1.45 5.00
C THR A 30 -3.46 1.36 6.36
N TRP A 31 -2.94 2.49 6.91
CA TRP A 31 -2.43 2.52 8.27
C TRP A 31 -3.49 2.05 9.28
N GLY A 32 -4.73 2.50 9.18
CA GLY A 32 -5.81 2.06 10.06
C GLY A 32 -6.09 0.55 9.96
N VAL A 33 -6.14 0.01 8.74
CA VAL A 33 -6.30 -1.44 8.50
C VAL A 33 -5.15 -2.23 9.15
N LEU A 34 -3.91 -1.82 8.90
CA LEU A 34 -2.72 -2.48 9.48
C LEU A 34 -2.71 -2.40 11.00
N ASP A 35 -3.16 -1.27 11.57
CA ASP A 35 -3.28 -1.10 13.02
C ASP A 35 -4.26 -2.11 13.63
N ALA A 36 -5.42 -2.32 13.00
CA ALA A 36 -6.41 -3.31 13.44
C ALA A 36 -5.87 -4.75 13.34
N LEU A 37 -5.22 -5.11 12.23
CA LEU A 37 -4.64 -6.44 12.04
C LEU A 37 -3.51 -6.73 13.03
N LEU A 38 -2.65 -5.74 13.31
CA LEU A 38 -1.55 -5.86 14.28
C LEU A 38 -2.07 -5.94 15.72
N GLU A 39 -3.11 -5.20 16.06
CA GLU A 39 -3.75 -5.25 17.38
C GLU A 39 -4.39 -6.59 17.65
N ASP A 40 -5.11 -7.15 16.69
CA ASP A 40 -5.72 -8.48 16.77
C ASP A 40 -4.68 -9.59 17.01
N GLY A 41 -3.54 -9.52 16.36
CA GLY A 41 -2.37 -10.37 16.58
C GLY A 41 -2.50 -11.83 16.13
N ARG A 42 -3.66 -12.25 15.58
CA ARG A 42 -3.87 -13.61 15.04
C ARG A 42 -3.37 -13.77 13.61
N VAL A 43 -3.08 -12.65 12.93
CA VAL A 43 -2.56 -12.66 11.56
C VAL A 43 -1.06 -12.40 11.57
N ARG A 44 -0.30 -13.24 10.87
CA ARG A 44 1.13 -13.07 10.61
C ARG A 44 1.36 -12.72 9.16
N PHE A 45 2.32 -11.85 8.89
CA PHE A 45 2.66 -11.42 7.55
C PHE A 45 3.95 -12.10 7.08
N GLU A 46 3.91 -12.78 5.93
CA GLU A 46 5.08 -13.37 5.28
C GLU A 46 5.69 -12.42 4.24
N GLY A 47 4.84 -11.77 3.44
CA GLY A 47 5.22 -10.79 2.44
C GLY A 47 4.32 -9.55 2.48
N ALA A 48 4.88 -8.41 2.10
CA ALA A 48 4.15 -7.17 1.87
C ALA A 48 4.61 -6.52 0.57
N SER A 49 3.72 -6.42 -0.41
CA SER A 49 3.92 -5.69 -1.64
C SER A 49 3.17 -4.36 -1.56
N GLY A 50 3.84 -3.27 -1.88
CA GLY A 50 3.24 -1.95 -1.82
C GLY A 50 3.69 -1.04 -2.94
N THR A 51 2.81 -0.08 -3.24
CA THR A 51 3.05 0.99 -4.22
C THR A 51 2.81 2.33 -3.55
N SER A 52 3.70 3.32 -3.76
CA SER A 52 3.53 4.69 -3.25
C SER A 52 3.30 4.70 -1.73
N ALA A 53 2.19 5.25 -1.24
CA ALA A 53 1.83 5.22 0.17
C ALA A 53 1.72 3.78 0.75
N GLY A 54 1.33 2.80 -0.07
CA GLY A 54 1.35 1.39 0.29
C GLY A 54 2.76 0.87 0.55
N ALA A 55 3.73 1.28 -0.27
CA ALA A 55 5.15 0.95 -0.05
C ALA A 55 5.69 1.58 1.25
N MET A 56 5.32 2.82 1.54
CA MET A 56 5.69 3.49 2.80
C MET A 56 5.16 2.73 4.01
N ASN A 57 3.88 2.35 4.00
CA ASN A 57 3.29 1.53 5.06
C ASN A 57 4.04 0.19 5.22
N ALA A 58 4.36 -0.49 4.10
CA ALA A 58 5.06 -1.77 4.12
C ALA A 58 6.47 -1.66 4.74
N VAL A 59 7.28 -0.67 4.32
CA VAL A 59 8.66 -0.52 4.82
C VAL A 59 8.70 -0.07 6.28
N VAL A 60 7.83 0.85 6.69
CA VAL A 60 7.74 1.33 8.08
C VAL A 60 7.33 0.18 9.00
N MET A 61 6.30 -0.57 8.64
CA MET A 61 5.85 -1.72 9.41
C MET A 61 6.94 -2.80 9.49
N ALA A 62 7.53 -3.19 8.37
CA ALA A 62 8.54 -4.25 8.31
C ALA A 62 9.79 -3.89 9.13
N HIS A 63 10.27 -2.65 9.01
CA HIS A 63 11.38 -2.14 9.81
C HIS A 63 11.08 -2.20 11.31
N ALA A 64 9.90 -1.73 11.73
CA ALA A 64 9.53 -1.73 13.15
C ALA A 64 9.40 -3.14 13.73
N LEU A 65 8.80 -4.08 12.96
CA LEU A 65 8.74 -5.50 13.33
C LEU A 65 10.14 -6.11 13.47
N ALA A 66 11.06 -5.80 12.57
CA ALA A 66 12.44 -6.30 12.60
C ALA A 66 13.20 -5.72 13.80
N ARG A 67 13.13 -4.40 13.99
CA ARG A 67 13.80 -3.69 15.09
C ARG A 67 13.33 -4.15 16.47
N ALA A 68 12.03 -4.32 16.65
CA ALA A 68 11.47 -4.82 17.89
C ALA A 68 11.99 -6.22 18.22
N ARG A 69 12.06 -7.11 17.22
CA ARG A 69 12.62 -8.47 17.39
C ARG A 69 14.12 -8.44 17.68
N ALA A 70 14.88 -7.59 17.00
CA ALA A 70 16.32 -7.40 17.26
C ALA A 70 16.56 -6.93 18.70
N ASN A 71 15.68 -6.10 19.24
CA ASN A 71 15.69 -5.65 20.65
C ASN A 71 15.14 -6.69 21.65
N GLY A 72 14.92 -7.93 21.22
CA GLY A 72 14.47 -9.00 22.10
C GLY A 72 12.97 -9.07 22.37
N GLN A 73 12.16 -8.16 21.80
CA GLN A 73 10.70 -8.19 21.97
C GLN A 73 10.08 -9.41 21.27
N ARG A 74 8.95 -9.87 21.77
CA ARG A 74 8.22 -11.06 21.28
C ARG A 74 6.70 -10.83 21.37
N GLY A 75 5.95 -11.63 20.62
CA GLY A 75 4.48 -11.63 20.67
C GLY A 75 3.89 -10.27 20.36
N GLN A 76 2.87 -9.87 21.12
CA GLN A 76 2.13 -8.63 20.89
C GLN A 76 2.98 -7.36 21.04
N ALA A 77 4.05 -7.38 21.85
CA ALA A 77 4.95 -6.23 21.96
C ALA A 77 5.62 -5.84 20.63
N VAL A 78 5.88 -6.82 19.74
CA VAL A 78 6.42 -6.57 18.40
C VAL A 78 5.37 -5.87 17.52
N ASN A 79 4.11 -6.28 17.59
CA ASN A 79 3.02 -5.66 16.85
C ASN A 79 2.75 -4.22 17.35
N GLU A 80 2.79 -4.00 18.68
CA GLU A 80 2.64 -2.65 19.24
C GLU A 80 3.76 -1.70 18.79
N ALA A 81 4.99 -2.19 18.67
CA ALA A 81 6.09 -1.40 18.13
C ALA A 81 5.84 -0.99 16.66
N ALA A 82 5.25 -1.87 15.86
CA ALA A 82 4.89 -1.58 14.47
C ALA A 82 3.73 -0.57 14.39
N ARG A 83 2.69 -0.72 15.24
CA ARG A 83 1.58 0.23 15.35
C ARG A 83 2.09 1.63 15.71
N ALA A 84 2.96 1.72 16.71
CA ALA A 84 3.56 2.98 17.13
C ALA A 84 4.43 3.62 16.03
N ALA A 85 5.17 2.83 15.25
CA ALA A 85 5.99 3.33 14.14
C ALA A 85 5.13 3.89 13.00
N LEU A 86 4.07 3.18 12.62
CA LEU A 86 3.11 3.66 11.62
C LEU A 86 2.44 4.98 12.07
N ALA A 87 2.05 5.07 13.34
CA ALA A 87 1.48 6.29 13.91
C ALA A 87 2.46 7.48 13.82
N ARG A 88 3.72 7.30 14.24
CA ARG A 88 4.75 8.36 14.13
C ARG A 88 4.98 8.79 12.70
N PHE A 89 5.05 7.84 11.77
CA PHE A 89 5.24 8.16 10.35
C PHE A 89 4.08 9.02 9.83
N TRP A 90 2.83 8.62 10.05
CA TRP A 90 1.67 9.36 9.57
C TRP A 90 1.44 10.69 10.30
N ASP A 91 1.80 10.79 11.58
CA ASP A 91 1.85 12.07 12.28
C ASP A 91 2.90 13.01 11.66
N GLY A 92 4.06 12.48 11.28
CA GLY A 92 5.08 13.20 10.54
C GLY A 92 4.59 13.69 9.16
N VAL A 93 3.85 12.86 8.43
CA VAL A 93 3.19 13.27 7.16
C VAL A 93 2.20 14.42 7.42
N GLY A 94 1.41 14.34 8.48
CA GLY A 94 0.48 15.40 8.87
C GLY A 94 1.15 16.72 9.20
N VAL A 95 2.28 16.68 9.91
CA VAL A 95 3.10 17.87 10.20
C VAL A 95 3.63 18.50 8.91
N LEU A 96 4.18 17.68 7.99
CA LEU A 96 4.65 18.15 6.70
C LEU A 96 3.52 18.78 5.88
N GLY A 97 2.35 18.14 5.84
CA GLY A 97 1.17 18.66 5.14
C GLY A 97 0.69 20.01 5.69
N SER A 98 0.68 20.14 7.02
CA SER A 98 0.30 21.40 7.68
C SER A 98 1.32 22.50 7.39
N PHE A 99 2.61 22.20 7.43
CA PHE A 99 3.67 23.15 7.11
C PHE A 99 3.56 23.64 5.67
N MET A 100 3.41 22.74 4.71
CA MET A 100 3.28 23.08 3.29
C MET A 100 2.01 23.91 3.00
N SER A 101 0.91 23.62 3.68
CA SER A 101 -0.35 24.39 3.54
C SER A 101 -0.28 25.78 4.18
N GLY A 102 0.56 25.96 5.19
CA GLY A 102 0.74 27.24 5.91
C GLY A 102 1.77 28.17 5.30
N LEU A 103 2.56 27.70 4.31
CA LEU A 103 3.49 28.58 3.61
C LEU A 103 2.70 29.58 2.76
N PRO A 104 2.93 30.92 2.93
CA PRO A 104 2.39 31.92 2.04
C PRO A 104 3.07 31.72 0.68
N LEU A 105 2.44 30.92 -0.18
CA LEU A 105 2.84 30.89 -1.57
C LEU A 105 2.55 32.27 -2.15
N PRO A 106 3.55 32.98 -2.72
CA PRO A 106 3.34 34.32 -3.26
C PRO A 106 2.22 34.29 -4.29
N ALA A 107 1.61 35.46 -4.56
CA ALA A 107 0.47 35.69 -5.45
C ALA A 107 0.54 34.98 -6.84
N ALA A 108 1.58 34.25 -7.11
CA ALA A 108 1.72 33.26 -8.19
C ALA A 108 0.60 32.19 -8.19
N GLN A 109 -0.05 31.90 -7.06
CA GLN A 109 -1.18 30.93 -7.05
C GLN A 109 -2.46 31.49 -7.72
N ALA A 110 -2.69 32.79 -7.69
CA ALA A 110 -3.89 33.37 -8.33
C ALA A 110 -3.72 33.56 -9.85
N VAL A 111 -2.47 33.75 -10.33
CA VAL A 111 -2.14 33.87 -11.76
C VAL A 111 -1.53 32.57 -12.30
N GLY A 112 -1.02 31.72 -11.42
CA GLY A 112 -0.15 30.58 -11.72
C GLY A 112 -0.85 29.25 -11.94
N SER A 113 -2.15 29.09 -11.60
CA SER A 113 -2.80 27.79 -11.78
C SER A 113 -2.84 27.35 -13.26
N TRP A 114 -2.96 28.30 -14.19
CA TRP A 114 -2.93 28.00 -15.63
C TRP A 114 -1.50 27.79 -16.15
N PHE A 115 -0.52 28.57 -15.70
CA PHE A 115 0.90 28.38 -16.06
C PHE A 115 1.57 27.23 -15.32
N ALA A 116 1.17 26.94 -14.07
CA ALA A 116 1.72 25.85 -13.29
C ALA A 116 1.45 24.45 -13.93
N GLN A 117 0.37 24.33 -14.68
CA GLN A 117 0.08 23.10 -15.45
C GLN A 117 1.08 22.86 -16.61
N TRP A 118 1.81 23.89 -17.02
CA TRP A 118 2.80 23.81 -18.10
C TRP A 118 4.24 23.73 -17.60
N LEU A 119 4.48 23.97 -16.30
CA LEU A 119 5.81 23.83 -15.71
C LEU A 119 6.09 22.36 -15.37
N SER A 120 7.19 21.84 -15.89
CA SER A 120 7.64 20.51 -15.49
C SER A 120 8.15 20.52 -14.04
N PRO A 121 8.18 19.37 -13.35
CA PRO A 121 8.76 19.24 -12.01
C PRO A 121 10.24 19.71 -11.96
N TYR A 122 10.96 19.61 -13.07
CA TYR A 122 12.35 20.07 -13.20
C TYR A 122 12.45 21.59 -13.16
N GLN A 123 11.41 22.31 -13.56
CA GLN A 123 11.35 23.77 -13.51
C GLN A 123 10.79 24.27 -12.17
N ALA A 124 9.81 23.55 -11.60
CA ALA A 124 9.15 23.93 -10.36
C ALA A 124 9.97 23.58 -9.11
N ASN A 125 10.75 22.49 -9.15
CA ASN A 125 11.61 22.01 -8.05
C ASN A 125 12.99 21.61 -8.58
N PRO A 126 13.81 22.56 -9.04
CA PRO A 126 15.10 22.25 -9.66
C PRO A 126 16.10 21.59 -8.72
N PHE A 127 15.94 21.77 -7.40
CA PHE A 127 16.79 21.17 -6.38
C PHE A 127 16.32 19.78 -5.92
N GLY A 128 15.20 19.28 -6.43
CA GLY A 128 14.68 17.97 -6.08
C GLY A 128 14.36 17.79 -4.59
N LEU A 129 13.98 18.88 -3.90
CA LEU A 129 13.66 18.83 -2.47
C LEU A 129 12.44 17.94 -2.24
N ASN A 130 12.60 16.95 -1.36
CA ASN A 130 11.55 16.01 -1.02
C ASN A 130 11.54 15.73 0.50
N PRO A 131 10.77 16.53 1.28
CA PRO A 131 10.70 16.36 2.73
C PRO A 131 10.17 14.97 3.16
N LEU A 132 9.39 14.32 2.32
CA LEU A 132 8.90 12.96 2.57
C LEU A 132 10.05 11.93 2.52
N ARG A 133 11.06 12.16 1.68
CA ARG A 133 12.29 11.36 1.65
C ARG A 133 13.05 11.43 2.96
N ASP A 134 13.15 12.65 3.54
CA ASP A 134 13.84 12.85 4.81
C ASP A 134 13.05 12.20 5.96
N LEU A 135 11.72 12.30 5.92
CA LEU A 135 10.85 11.64 6.89
C LEU A 135 11.04 10.12 6.85
N ILE A 136 10.98 9.50 5.68
CA ILE A 136 11.11 8.03 5.57
C ILE A 136 12.52 7.56 5.99
N LYS A 137 13.58 8.31 5.67
CA LYS A 137 14.96 8.04 6.12
C LYS A 137 15.12 8.13 7.63
N ARG A 138 14.38 9.01 8.29
CA ARG A 138 14.39 9.13 9.75
C ARG A 138 13.65 7.97 10.43
N GLU A 139 12.55 7.51 9.85
CA GLU A 139 11.71 6.47 10.44
C GLU A 139 12.19 5.04 10.13
N VAL A 140 12.95 4.84 9.06
CA VAL A 140 13.35 3.51 8.56
C VAL A 140 14.87 3.42 8.41
N ASP A 141 15.45 2.48 9.14
CA ASP A 141 16.81 2.00 8.93
C ASP A 141 16.78 0.94 7.81
N PHE A 142 17.19 1.34 6.61
CA PHE A 142 17.13 0.49 5.43
C PHE A 142 18.18 -0.63 5.47
N ASP A 143 19.30 -0.47 6.18
CA ASP A 143 20.29 -1.54 6.35
C ASP A 143 19.74 -2.66 7.23
N LEU A 144 19.07 -2.31 8.33
CA LEU A 144 18.36 -3.27 9.16
C LEU A 144 17.23 -3.95 8.37
N LEU A 145 16.49 -3.17 7.57
CA LEU A 145 15.40 -3.71 6.73
C LEU A 145 15.94 -4.70 5.69
N ALA A 146 17.08 -4.44 5.08
CA ALA A 146 17.72 -5.33 4.10
C ALA A 146 18.20 -6.66 4.73
N GLN A 147 18.63 -6.64 5.98
CA GLN A 147 19.16 -7.82 6.69
C GLN A 147 18.08 -8.69 7.31
N GLN A 148 16.88 -8.14 7.58
CA GLN A 148 15.80 -8.88 8.22
C GLN A 148 15.21 -9.97 7.31
N ARG A 149 14.65 -11.03 7.91
CA ARG A 149 14.09 -12.20 7.23
C ARG A 149 12.66 -12.54 7.65
N TYR A 150 12.03 -11.66 8.41
CA TYR A 150 10.72 -11.92 9.02
C TYR A 150 9.54 -11.56 8.10
N LEU A 151 9.72 -10.53 7.27
CA LEU A 151 8.71 -10.03 6.35
C LEU A 151 9.38 -9.61 5.05
N LYS A 152 9.10 -10.31 3.97
CA LYS A 152 9.59 -9.92 2.63
C LYS A 152 8.87 -8.66 2.17
N VAL A 153 9.63 -7.64 1.80
CA VAL A 153 9.07 -6.38 1.30
C VAL A 153 9.34 -6.24 -0.18
N PHE A 154 8.30 -5.85 -0.92
CA PHE A 154 8.32 -5.61 -2.35
C PHE A 154 7.80 -4.21 -2.64
N VAL A 155 8.64 -3.36 -3.22
CA VAL A 155 8.29 -1.99 -3.58
C VAL A 155 8.22 -1.90 -5.10
N ALA A 156 7.05 -1.55 -5.63
CA ALA A 156 6.83 -1.45 -7.07
C ALA A 156 7.13 -0.03 -7.57
N ALA A 157 7.86 0.09 -8.67
CA ALA A 157 8.03 1.33 -9.42
C ALA A 157 7.95 1.07 -10.92
N THR A 158 7.77 2.11 -11.73
CA THR A 158 7.67 1.99 -13.19
C THR A 158 8.93 2.52 -13.84
N ASN A 159 9.66 1.67 -14.57
CA ASN A 159 10.83 2.12 -15.35
C ASN A 159 10.37 3.02 -16.49
N VAL A 160 10.90 4.25 -16.51
CA VAL A 160 10.48 5.29 -17.46
C VAL A 160 10.79 4.92 -18.91
N ARG A 161 11.95 4.28 -19.14
CA ARG A 161 12.41 3.94 -20.49
C ARG A 161 11.64 2.79 -21.11
N THR A 162 11.27 1.78 -20.28
CA THR A 162 10.66 0.55 -20.80
C THR A 162 9.16 0.48 -20.57
N GLY A 163 8.59 1.31 -19.70
CA GLY A 163 7.21 1.25 -19.23
C GLY A 163 6.89 0.02 -18.37
N ARG A 164 7.89 -0.79 -18.03
CA ARG A 164 7.70 -2.01 -17.25
C ARG A 164 7.76 -1.75 -15.76
N GLY A 165 7.02 -2.55 -15.00
CA GLY A 165 7.13 -2.60 -13.55
C GLY A 165 8.48 -3.18 -13.13
N GLU A 166 9.09 -2.53 -12.15
CA GLU A 166 10.28 -2.99 -11.44
C GLU A 166 9.92 -3.23 -9.98
N ILE A 167 10.39 -4.34 -9.42
CA ILE A 167 10.21 -4.67 -8.01
C ILE A 167 11.54 -4.57 -7.27
N PHE A 168 11.59 -3.65 -6.34
CA PHE A 168 12.70 -3.53 -5.40
C PHE A 168 12.42 -4.41 -4.18
N SER A 169 13.31 -5.36 -3.89
CA SER A 169 13.18 -6.29 -2.77
C SER A 169 14.53 -6.56 -2.10
N GLY A 170 14.53 -7.06 -0.86
CA GLY A 170 15.75 -7.37 -0.11
C GLY A 170 16.67 -6.15 0.01
N ALA A 171 17.94 -6.28 -0.37
CA ALA A 171 18.93 -5.19 -0.30
C ALA A 171 18.66 -4.02 -1.25
N ARG A 172 17.78 -4.18 -2.25
CA ARG A 172 17.40 -3.10 -3.17
C ARG A 172 16.28 -2.21 -2.62
N VAL A 173 15.66 -2.58 -1.49
CA VAL A 173 14.69 -1.71 -0.81
C VAL A 173 15.45 -0.57 -0.14
N SER A 174 15.27 0.63 -0.62
CA SER A 174 15.95 1.84 -0.18
C SER A 174 14.99 3.02 -0.11
N ALA A 175 15.42 4.12 0.48
CA ALA A 175 14.63 5.37 0.45
C ALA A 175 14.36 5.81 -0.99
N ASP A 176 15.33 5.63 -1.91
CA ASP A 176 15.15 5.99 -3.31
C ASP A 176 14.14 5.08 -4.00
N ALA A 177 14.11 3.77 -3.70
CA ALA A 177 13.11 2.85 -4.20
C ALA A 177 11.69 3.24 -3.74
N VAL A 178 11.53 3.63 -2.46
CA VAL A 178 10.25 4.11 -1.93
C VAL A 178 9.84 5.42 -2.58
N MET A 179 10.78 6.36 -2.79
CA MET A 179 10.50 7.62 -3.49
C MET A 179 10.18 7.40 -4.96
N ALA A 180 10.87 6.48 -5.65
CA ALA A 180 10.56 6.08 -7.01
C ALA A 180 9.11 5.55 -7.12
N SER A 181 8.73 4.69 -6.17
CA SER A 181 7.37 4.15 -6.06
C SER A 181 6.28 5.20 -5.87
N ALA A 182 6.62 6.39 -5.35
CA ALA A 182 5.71 7.50 -5.09
C ALA A 182 5.95 8.71 -6.02
N CYS A 183 6.75 8.54 -7.06
CA CYS A 183 7.15 9.62 -7.97
C CYS A 183 6.12 9.84 -9.08
N LEU A 184 5.10 10.65 -8.80
CA LEU A 184 4.14 11.06 -9.83
C LEU A 184 4.82 11.98 -10.84
N PRO A 185 4.77 11.69 -12.15
CA PRO A 185 5.49 12.42 -13.20
C PRO A 185 5.15 13.91 -13.29
N ALA A 186 3.93 14.27 -12.95
CA ALA A 186 3.46 15.66 -12.96
C ALA A 186 3.90 16.48 -11.74
N MET A 187 4.41 15.81 -10.68
CA MET A 187 4.74 16.46 -9.39
C MET A 187 6.23 16.39 -9.04
N PHE A 188 6.92 15.33 -9.45
CA PHE A 188 8.31 15.07 -9.06
C PHE A 188 9.18 14.69 -10.24
N GLN A 189 10.47 15.05 -10.13
CA GLN A 189 11.49 14.56 -11.06
C GLN A 189 11.63 13.05 -10.93
N ALA A 190 11.87 12.35 -12.05
CA ALA A 190 12.10 10.90 -12.04
C ALA A 190 13.26 10.54 -11.11
N VAL A 191 13.09 9.50 -10.32
CA VAL A 191 14.13 9.03 -9.39
C VAL A 191 15.09 8.12 -10.13
N GLN A 192 16.39 8.41 -10.06
CA GLN A 192 17.41 7.59 -10.67
C GLN A 192 17.94 6.54 -9.69
N ILE A 193 17.89 5.26 -10.10
CA ILE A 193 18.44 4.12 -9.35
C ILE A 193 19.20 3.24 -10.34
N GLU A 194 20.48 2.96 -10.03
CA GLU A 194 21.32 2.07 -10.85
C GLU A 194 21.39 2.48 -12.34
N GLY A 195 21.34 3.79 -12.62
CA GLY A 195 21.42 4.34 -13.98
C GLY A 195 20.09 4.41 -14.74
N GLU A 196 19.02 3.81 -14.24
CA GLU A 196 17.67 3.87 -14.81
C GLU A 196 16.80 4.88 -14.06
N TYR A 197 15.78 5.40 -14.72
CA TYR A 197 14.83 6.36 -14.16
C TYR A 197 13.48 5.74 -13.89
N TYR A 198 12.87 6.11 -12.76
CA TYR A 198 11.62 5.52 -12.30
C TYR A 198 10.57 6.56 -11.96
N TRP A 199 9.33 6.21 -12.27
CA TRP A 199 8.10 6.87 -11.85
C TRP A 199 7.28 5.99 -10.90
N ASP A 200 6.17 6.55 -10.40
CA ASP A 200 5.23 5.86 -9.50
C ASP A 200 4.87 4.46 -10.03
N GLY A 201 4.90 3.51 -9.10
CA GLY A 201 4.56 2.12 -9.39
C GLY A 201 3.11 1.94 -9.81
N GLY A 202 2.23 2.88 -9.51
CA GLY A 202 0.81 2.85 -9.87
C GLY A 202 0.53 2.68 -11.36
N TYR A 203 1.48 3.05 -12.21
CA TYR A 203 1.36 2.86 -13.66
C TYR A 203 1.60 1.42 -14.13
N SER A 204 2.27 0.59 -13.32
CA SER A 204 2.65 -0.78 -13.71
C SER A 204 2.19 -1.86 -12.72
N GLY A 205 1.87 -1.50 -11.47
CA GLY A 205 1.40 -2.43 -10.44
C GLY A 205 0.95 -1.68 -9.19
N ASN A 206 -0.34 -1.65 -8.90
CA ASN A 206 -0.88 -0.90 -7.76
C ASN A 206 -1.82 -1.73 -6.86
N PRO A 207 -1.29 -2.54 -5.97
CA PRO A 207 0.09 -3.01 -5.89
C PRO A 207 0.36 -4.14 -6.88
N ALA A 208 1.64 -4.48 -7.10
CA ALA A 208 2.00 -5.72 -7.78
C ALA A 208 1.77 -6.90 -6.83
N ILE A 209 0.94 -7.86 -7.23
CA ILE A 209 0.62 -9.06 -6.42
C ILE A 209 1.58 -10.21 -6.78
N TYR A 210 2.04 -10.28 -8.04
CA TYR A 210 2.84 -11.40 -8.52
C TYR A 210 4.09 -11.72 -7.66
N PRO A 211 4.82 -10.76 -7.03
CA PRO A 211 5.95 -11.11 -6.18
C PRO A 211 5.54 -11.94 -4.96
N LEU A 212 4.35 -11.69 -4.43
CA LEU A 212 3.78 -12.47 -3.32
C LEU A 212 3.47 -13.91 -3.75
N ILE A 213 3.10 -14.10 -5.02
CA ILE A 213 2.81 -15.43 -5.57
C ILE A 213 4.10 -16.25 -5.68
N TYR A 214 5.17 -15.67 -6.22
CA TYR A 214 6.41 -16.39 -6.52
C TYR A 214 7.36 -16.48 -5.33
N GLU A 215 7.42 -15.46 -4.48
CA GLU A 215 8.45 -15.30 -3.47
C GLU A 215 8.01 -15.71 -2.05
N THR A 216 6.73 -15.97 -1.82
CA THR A 216 6.21 -16.38 -0.50
C THR A 216 5.57 -17.76 -0.56
N ARG A 217 5.30 -18.36 0.60
CA ARG A 217 4.62 -19.67 0.70
C ARG A 217 3.13 -19.55 0.88
N SER A 218 2.67 -18.57 1.66
CA SER A 218 1.25 -18.38 1.90
C SER A 218 0.50 -18.15 0.58
N ALA A 219 -0.65 -18.80 0.44
CA ALA A 219 -1.57 -18.59 -0.67
C ALA A 219 -2.49 -17.39 -0.44
N ASP A 220 -2.67 -17.01 0.82
CA ASP A 220 -3.58 -15.94 1.20
C ASP A 220 -2.94 -14.56 1.00
N VAL A 221 -3.65 -13.69 0.30
CA VAL A 221 -3.25 -12.31 0.05
C VAL A 221 -4.37 -11.37 0.48
N ILE A 222 -4.09 -10.53 1.47
CA ILE A 222 -5.00 -9.44 1.87
C ILE A 222 -4.64 -8.20 1.03
N LEU A 223 -5.54 -7.85 0.12
CA LEU A 223 -5.49 -6.61 -0.65
C LEU A 223 -6.15 -5.48 0.16
N VAL A 224 -5.38 -4.46 0.51
CA VAL A 224 -5.93 -3.21 1.04
C VAL A 224 -6.14 -2.25 -0.11
N GLN A 225 -7.41 -2.08 -0.49
CA GLN A 225 -7.82 -1.30 -1.64
C GLN A 225 -8.30 0.09 -1.21
N ILE A 226 -7.66 1.13 -1.76
CA ILE A 226 -7.97 2.54 -1.45
C ILE A 226 -8.40 3.34 -2.67
N ASN A 227 -8.30 2.76 -3.86
CA ASN A 227 -8.80 3.37 -5.09
C ASN A 227 -10.05 2.61 -5.54
N PRO A 228 -11.23 3.26 -5.63
CA PRO A 228 -12.42 2.62 -6.11
C PRO A 228 -12.25 2.18 -7.57
N VAL A 229 -12.68 0.97 -7.89
CA VAL A 229 -12.69 0.47 -9.28
C VAL A 229 -13.86 1.10 -10.03
N GLU A 230 -15.00 1.16 -9.37
CA GLU A 230 -16.22 1.76 -9.93
C GLU A 230 -16.38 3.19 -9.40
N ALA A 231 -16.63 4.12 -10.29
CA ALA A 231 -17.02 5.47 -9.92
C ALA A 231 -18.56 5.54 -9.85
N PRO A 232 -19.14 6.15 -8.81
CA PRO A 232 -20.59 6.26 -8.67
C PRO A 232 -21.22 7.25 -9.66
N TYR A 233 -20.41 7.95 -10.43
CA TYR A 233 -20.85 9.00 -11.36
C TYR A 233 -19.96 9.02 -12.62
N VAL A 234 -20.51 9.56 -13.70
CA VAL A 234 -19.73 9.93 -14.87
C VAL A 234 -18.91 11.19 -14.51
N PRO A 235 -17.62 11.27 -14.87
CA PRO A 235 -16.80 12.45 -14.56
C PRO A 235 -17.44 13.72 -15.12
N GLY A 236 -17.27 14.83 -14.42
CA GLY A 236 -17.68 16.14 -14.89
C GLY A 236 -17.03 16.51 -16.23
N VAL A 237 -17.52 17.57 -16.86
CA VAL A 237 -17.02 18.04 -18.17
C VAL A 237 -15.70 18.82 -18.05
N GLY A 238 -15.21 19.07 -16.84
CA GLY A 238 -13.95 19.78 -16.58
C GLY A 238 -12.74 18.93 -16.94
N ALA A 239 -11.70 19.53 -17.53
CA ALA A 239 -10.47 18.83 -17.86
C ALA A 239 -9.84 18.17 -16.60
N ALA A 240 -9.92 18.80 -15.44
CA ALA A 240 -9.43 18.26 -14.19
C ALA A 240 -10.17 16.98 -13.79
N ASP A 241 -11.50 16.95 -13.86
CA ASP A 241 -12.33 15.79 -13.52
C ASP A 241 -12.03 14.60 -14.46
N ILE A 242 -11.85 14.91 -15.75
CA ILE A 242 -11.50 13.90 -16.76
C ILE A 242 -10.13 13.30 -16.46
N MET A 243 -9.11 14.13 -16.19
CA MET A 243 -7.75 13.67 -15.88
C MET A 243 -7.71 12.88 -14.57
N GLU A 244 -8.48 13.28 -13.59
CA GLU A 244 -8.64 12.55 -12.31
C GLU A 244 -9.15 11.13 -12.57
N ARG A 245 -10.20 10.99 -13.37
CA ARG A 245 -10.76 9.67 -13.71
C ARG A 245 -9.81 8.83 -14.56
N VAL A 246 -9.09 9.44 -15.50
CA VAL A 246 -8.05 8.76 -16.28
C VAL A 246 -6.96 8.19 -15.37
N ASN A 247 -6.50 8.95 -14.38
CA ASN A 247 -5.51 8.49 -13.40
C ASN A 247 -6.04 7.32 -12.57
N GLU A 248 -7.29 7.38 -12.08
CA GLU A 248 -7.91 6.28 -11.33
C GLU A 248 -7.99 4.99 -12.16
N ILE A 249 -8.46 5.10 -13.42
CA ILE A 249 -8.54 3.97 -14.34
C ILE A 249 -7.14 3.39 -14.59
N THR A 250 -6.16 4.25 -14.87
CA THR A 250 -4.79 3.84 -15.14
C THR A 250 -4.16 3.11 -13.96
N PHE A 251 -4.36 3.61 -12.74
CA PHE A 251 -3.81 3.00 -11.52
C PHE A 251 -4.50 1.71 -11.10
N ASN A 252 -5.75 1.51 -11.48
CA ASN A 252 -6.45 0.26 -11.22
C ASN A 252 -6.24 -0.80 -12.31
N ALA A 253 -5.91 -0.42 -13.54
CA ALA A 253 -5.80 -1.34 -14.66
C ALA A 253 -4.81 -2.49 -14.43
N PRO A 254 -3.58 -2.28 -13.92
CA PRO A 254 -2.65 -3.37 -13.63
C PRO A 254 -3.19 -4.34 -12.58
N LEU A 255 -3.77 -3.82 -11.49
CA LEU A 255 -4.36 -4.66 -10.44
C LEU A 255 -5.50 -5.54 -10.98
N LEU A 256 -6.39 -4.97 -11.78
CA LEU A 256 -7.49 -5.73 -12.40
C LEU A 256 -6.97 -6.80 -13.36
N ALA A 257 -5.85 -6.55 -14.06
CA ALA A 257 -5.21 -7.54 -14.91
C ALA A 257 -4.64 -8.70 -14.07
N GLU A 258 -3.97 -8.42 -12.96
CA GLU A 258 -3.44 -9.45 -12.06
C GLU A 258 -4.56 -10.26 -11.40
N ILE A 259 -5.64 -9.63 -10.94
CA ILE A 259 -6.80 -10.33 -10.36
C ILE A 259 -7.40 -11.31 -11.38
N ARG A 260 -7.61 -10.86 -12.63
CA ARG A 260 -8.11 -11.74 -13.70
C ARG A 260 -7.17 -12.92 -13.97
N ALA A 261 -5.86 -12.71 -13.92
CA ALA A 261 -4.89 -13.79 -14.08
C ALA A 261 -4.95 -14.78 -12.93
N ILE A 262 -5.08 -14.32 -11.68
CA ILE A 262 -5.28 -15.15 -10.50
C ILE A 262 -6.56 -15.98 -10.63
N GLU A 263 -7.69 -15.37 -10.97
CA GLU A 263 -8.97 -16.05 -11.16
C GLU A 263 -8.90 -17.11 -12.28
N PHE A 264 -8.18 -16.79 -13.37
CA PHE A 264 -7.99 -17.74 -14.47
C PHE A 264 -7.19 -18.98 -14.01
N VAL A 265 -6.10 -18.80 -13.27
CA VAL A 265 -5.30 -19.91 -12.72
C VAL A 265 -6.11 -20.72 -11.72
N SER A 266 -6.82 -20.07 -10.79
CA SER A 266 -7.68 -20.75 -9.80
C SER A 266 -8.76 -21.60 -10.47
N ARG A 267 -9.36 -21.11 -11.56
CA ARG A 267 -10.32 -21.89 -12.36
C ARG A 267 -9.68 -23.13 -12.98
N LEU A 268 -8.50 -23.00 -13.58
CA LEU A 268 -7.80 -24.14 -14.19
C LEU A 268 -7.39 -25.18 -13.13
N LEU A 269 -7.02 -24.74 -11.93
CA LEU A 269 -6.74 -25.61 -10.79
C LEU A 269 -8.01 -26.36 -10.31
N ALA A 270 -9.13 -25.65 -10.24
CA ALA A 270 -10.43 -26.24 -9.86
C ALA A 270 -10.92 -27.29 -10.89
N GLU A 271 -10.65 -27.04 -12.18
CA GLU A 271 -10.98 -27.98 -13.27
C GLU A 271 -9.97 -29.13 -13.41
N GLY A 272 -8.94 -29.20 -12.55
CA GLY A 272 -7.88 -30.22 -12.62
C GLY A 272 -6.96 -30.12 -13.82
N LYS A 273 -6.93 -28.98 -14.53
CA LYS A 273 -6.09 -28.71 -15.70
C LYS A 273 -4.68 -28.29 -15.34
N LEU A 274 -4.46 -27.83 -14.11
CA LEU A 274 -3.15 -27.49 -13.56
C LEU A 274 -2.85 -28.31 -12.31
N ASP A 275 -1.57 -28.60 -12.10
CA ASP A 275 -1.07 -29.34 -10.95
C ASP A 275 -0.94 -28.41 -9.73
N ARG A 276 -1.68 -28.67 -8.66
CA ARG A 276 -1.65 -27.93 -7.39
C ARG A 276 -0.29 -28.00 -6.66
N THR A 277 0.56 -28.94 -7.01
CA THR A 277 1.93 -29.01 -6.44
C THR A 277 2.88 -28.03 -7.10
N ARG A 278 2.56 -27.55 -8.30
CA ARG A 278 3.39 -26.63 -9.10
C ARG A 278 2.82 -25.22 -9.16
N TYR A 279 1.53 -25.06 -9.03
CA TYR A 279 0.82 -23.78 -9.16
C TYR A 279 0.09 -23.45 -7.87
N LYS A 280 0.33 -22.26 -7.36
CA LYS A 280 -0.32 -21.75 -6.15
C LYS A 280 -1.77 -21.34 -6.46
N ASP A 281 -2.70 -21.87 -5.69
CA ASP A 281 -4.10 -21.42 -5.70
C ASP A 281 -4.22 -20.21 -4.76
N VAL A 282 -4.18 -19.02 -5.31
CA VAL A 282 -4.17 -17.79 -4.52
C VAL A 282 -5.55 -17.50 -3.96
N LEU A 283 -5.63 -17.31 -2.66
CA LEU A 283 -6.83 -16.91 -1.94
C LEU A 283 -6.77 -15.39 -1.71
N LEU A 284 -7.57 -14.65 -2.46
CA LEU A 284 -7.61 -13.21 -2.40
C LEU A 284 -8.65 -12.72 -1.40
N HIS A 285 -8.22 -11.87 -0.48
CA HIS A 285 -9.06 -11.20 0.50
C HIS A 285 -8.98 -9.70 0.26
N ARG A 286 -10.09 -8.98 0.40
CA ARG A 286 -10.11 -7.53 0.17
C ARG A 286 -10.60 -6.80 1.40
N VAL A 287 -9.86 -5.79 1.80
CA VAL A 287 -10.28 -4.79 2.78
C VAL A 287 -10.34 -3.45 2.06
N ASP A 288 -11.52 -2.87 1.93
CA ASP A 288 -11.73 -1.57 1.31
C ASP A 288 -12.61 -0.66 2.18
N GLY A 289 -12.59 0.63 1.86
CA GLY A 289 -13.40 1.62 2.60
C GLY A 289 -14.81 1.79 2.05
N GLY A 290 -15.16 1.05 0.98
CA GLY A 290 -16.48 1.13 0.36
C GLY A 290 -16.92 2.57 0.07
N ALA A 291 -18.21 2.84 0.28
CA ALA A 291 -18.80 4.17 0.08
C ALA A 291 -18.19 5.24 1.00
N ALA A 292 -17.71 4.86 2.19
CA ALA A 292 -17.11 5.81 3.13
C ALA A 292 -15.79 6.40 2.62
N LEU A 293 -15.00 5.63 1.87
CA LEU A 293 -13.78 6.11 1.24
C LEU A 293 -14.06 6.78 -0.11
N ALA A 294 -14.99 6.25 -0.89
CA ALA A 294 -15.36 6.76 -2.21
C ALA A 294 -15.93 8.19 -2.17
N GLN A 295 -16.52 8.63 -1.03
CA GLN A 295 -17.02 10.01 -0.88
C GLN A 295 -15.93 11.08 -0.97
N PHE A 296 -14.67 10.68 -0.78
CA PHE A 296 -13.55 11.62 -0.78
C PHE A 296 -13.01 11.79 -2.17
N GLY A 297 -13.32 12.13 -3.18
CA GLY A 297 -12.73 12.31 -4.51
C GLY A 297 -11.20 12.23 -4.59
N ALA A 298 -10.63 12.07 -5.76
CA ALA A 298 -9.18 11.86 -5.92
C ALA A 298 -8.34 13.10 -5.54
N THR A 299 -8.90 14.31 -5.61
CA THR A 299 -8.25 15.56 -5.14
C THR A 299 -7.86 15.48 -3.66
N SER A 300 -8.61 14.74 -2.84
CA SER A 300 -8.30 14.55 -1.42
C SER A 300 -7.04 13.74 -1.17
N LYS A 301 -6.53 13.00 -2.17
CA LYS A 301 -5.27 12.24 -2.07
C LYS A 301 -4.03 13.13 -1.87
N ALA A 302 -4.11 14.40 -2.27
CA ALA A 302 -3.08 15.40 -2.01
C ALA A 302 -3.23 16.11 -0.64
N ARG A 303 -4.33 15.88 0.06
CA ARG A 303 -4.65 16.52 1.33
C ARG A 303 -4.00 15.76 2.49
N ALA A 304 -3.06 16.39 3.21
CA ALA A 304 -2.29 15.74 4.27
C ALA A 304 -2.42 16.46 5.63
N ASP A 305 -3.56 17.14 5.89
CA ASP A 305 -3.78 17.73 7.21
C ASP A 305 -4.06 16.62 8.26
N PRO A 306 -3.60 16.81 9.51
CA PRO A 306 -3.69 15.79 10.56
C PRO A 306 -5.12 15.29 10.83
N ALA A 307 -6.11 16.18 10.76
CA ALA A 307 -7.50 15.81 11.03
C ALA A 307 -8.04 14.87 9.94
N PHE A 308 -7.71 15.15 8.68
CA PHE A 308 -8.09 14.29 7.56
C PHE A 308 -7.39 12.93 7.63
N LEU A 309 -6.09 12.90 7.91
CA LEU A 309 -5.35 11.64 8.06
C LEU A 309 -5.91 10.78 9.21
N ARG A 310 -6.27 11.40 10.34
CA ARG A 310 -6.91 10.70 11.46
C ARG A 310 -8.29 10.16 11.11
N ARG A 311 -9.07 10.89 10.31
CA ARG A 311 -10.36 10.41 9.81
C ARG A 311 -10.19 9.17 8.93
N LEU A 312 -9.23 9.18 8.00
CA LEU A 312 -8.91 8.03 7.16
C LEU A 312 -8.42 6.83 7.98
N PHE A 313 -7.56 7.08 8.97
CA PHE A 313 -7.13 6.04 9.93
C PHE A 313 -8.32 5.39 10.63
N THR A 314 -9.24 6.17 11.17
CA THR A 314 -10.42 5.64 11.87
C THR A 314 -11.29 4.79 10.96
N LEU A 315 -11.51 5.22 9.71
CA LEU A 315 -12.24 4.44 8.71
C LEU A 315 -11.51 3.12 8.38
N GLY A 316 -10.20 3.18 8.16
CA GLY A 316 -9.40 2.01 7.88
C GLY A 316 -9.38 1.01 9.03
N ARG A 317 -9.29 1.52 10.26
CA ARG A 317 -9.33 0.68 11.46
C ARG A 317 -10.68 -0.04 11.59
N GLY A 318 -11.79 0.65 11.37
CA GLY A 318 -13.11 0.04 11.34
C GLY A 318 -13.21 -1.05 10.27
N ALA A 319 -12.82 -0.75 9.03
CA ALA A 319 -12.84 -1.72 7.94
C ALA A 319 -11.98 -2.97 8.24
N GLY A 320 -10.82 -2.79 8.86
CA GLY A 320 -9.96 -3.91 9.29
C GLY A 320 -10.60 -4.76 10.39
N GLN A 321 -11.28 -4.15 11.35
CA GLN A 321 -11.99 -4.85 12.42
C GLN A 321 -13.19 -5.63 11.89
N ASP A 322 -13.99 -5.02 11.01
CA ASP A 322 -15.14 -5.66 10.39
C ASP A 322 -14.69 -6.85 9.55
N TRP A 323 -13.65 -6.67 8.72
CA TRP A 323 -13.07 -7.75 7.93
C TRP A 323 -12.57 -8.92 8.81
N LEU A 324 -11.90 -8.64 9.92
CA LEU A 324 -11.44 -9.67 10.86
C LEU A 324 -12.62 -10.44 11.49
N ALA A 325 -13.70 -9.75 11.81
CA ALA A 325 -14.87 -10.36 12.40
C ALA A 325 -15.57 -11.30 11.40
N GLU A 326 -15.64 -10.90 10.13
CA GLU A 326 -16.40 -11.63 9.11
C GLU A 326 -15.56 -12.70 8.39
N HIS A 327 -14.28 -12.41 8.10
CA HIS A 327 -13.47 -13.16 7.15
C HIS A 327 -12.21 -13.82 7.73
N PHE A 328 -11.90 -13.65 9.01
CA PHE A 328 -10.72 -14.29 9.59
C PHE A 328 -10.72 -15.82 9.37
N ASN A 329 -11.88 -16.46 9.42
CA ASN A 329 -12.00 -17.91 9.25
C ASN A 329 -11.80 -18.35 7.78
N ASP A 330 -11.99 -17.46 6.81
CA ASP A 330 -11.82 -17.73 5.38
C ASP A 330 -10.34 -17.90 5.00
N ILE A 331 -9.41 -17.29 5.78
CA ILE A 331 -7.97 -17.44 5.57
C ILE A 331 -7.57 -18.91 5.58
N GLY A 332 -6.93 -19.36 4.51
CA GLY A 332 -6.51 -20.75 4.29
C GLY A 332 -7.66 -21.68 3.83
N VAL A 333 -8.85 -21.14 3.56
CA VAL A 333 -10.03 -21.91 3.16
C VAL A 333 -10.56 -21.45 1.80
N CYS A 334 -10.89 -20.16 1.68
CA CYS A 334 -11.46 -19.59 0.46
C CYS A 334 -11.15 -18.10 0.34
N SER A 335 -11.25 -17.54 -0.87
CA SER A 335 -11.20 -16.10 -1.09
C SER A 335 -12.43 -15.42 -0.46
N SER A 336 -12.25 -14.25 0.15
CA SER A 336 -13.36 -13.41 0.63
C SER A 336 -13.81 -12.36 -0.39
N VAL A 337 -13.18 -12.30 -1.56
CA VAL A 337 -13.61 -11.45 -2.68
C VAL A 337 -14.66 -12.18 -3.49
N GLU A 338 -15.81 -11.55 -3.72
CA GLU A 338 -16.79 -12.05 -4.67
C GLU A 338 -16.15 -12.12 -6.07
N LYS A 339 -16.30 -13.30 -6.70
CA LYS A 339 -15.83 -13.47 -8.08
C LYS A 339 -16.59 -12.50 -8.97
N VAL A 340 -15.87 -11.69 -9.72
CA VAL A 340 -16.50 -10.82 -10.73
C VAL A 340 -17.31 -11.70 -11.67
N PRO A 341 -18.64 -11.49 -11.82
CA PRO A 341 -19.42 -12.28 -12.74
C PRO A 341 -18.81 -12.14 -14.13
N HIS A 342 -18.34 -13.25 -14.70
CA HIS A 342 -17.96 -13.25 -16.10
C HIS A 342 -19.23 -12.98 -16.89
N THR A 343 -19.40 -11.77 -17.42
CA THR A 343 -20.37 -11.54 -18.49
C THR A 343 -20.06 -12.56 -19.58
N ARG A 344 -20.96 -13.52 -19.72
CA ARG A 344 -20.88 -14.49 -20.82
C ARG A 344 -20.87 -13.70 -22.13
N ALA A 345 -19.78 -13.81 -22.89
CA ALA A 345 -19.74 -13.39 -24.27
C ALA A 345 -20.75 -14.21 -25.07
#